data_511f3a157ba5a3f94011feb73185a2cf
#
_entry.id   511f3a157ba5a3f94011feb73185a2cf
#
_cell.length_a   1.000
_cell.length_b   1.000
_cell.length_c   1.000
_cell.angle_alpha   90.00
_cell.angle_beta   90.00
_cell.angle_gamma   90.00
#
_symmetry.space_group_name_H-M   'P 1'
#
loop_
_entity.id
_entity.type
_entity.pdbx_description
1 polymer ?
#
loop_
_entity_poly.entity_id
_entity_poly.type
_entity_poly.pdbx_seq_one_letter_code
_entity_poly.pdbx_strand_id
1 'polypeptide(L)'
;MARYCSHTIILPDESHLDNFVVEVSIYVVAYYPFAGEKHTTIYFDTPILLSHRSDLDGKTISLTQLSWAIRDRESDEDIMYAYHLLPCSSCMGERYVLSRL
;
A
#
# COMPACT_ATOMS: atom_id res chain seq x y z
N MET A 1 2.90 -13.43 10.09
CA MET A 1 2.01 -12.32 9.74
C MET A 1 2.59 -11.02 10.26
N ALA A 2 2.67 -10.00 9.43
CA ALA A 2 3.19 -8.70 9.80
C ALA A 2 2.06 -7.67 9.86
N ARG A 3 2.22 -6.67 10.72
CA ARG A 3 1.28 -5.56 10.85
C ARG A 3 2.01 -4.26 10.54
N TYR A 4 1.39 -3.48 9.68
CA TYR A 4 1.94 -2.19 9.25
C TYR A 4 0.90 -1.10 9.47
N CYS A 5 1.34 0.06 9.92
CA CYS A 5 0.48 1.22 10.12
C CYS A 5 1.04 2.41 9.36
N SER A 6 0.17 3.20 8.76
CA SER A 6 0.55 4.44 8.11
C SER A 6 -0.55 5.48 8.32
N HIS A 7 -0.17 6.75 8.23
CA HIS A 7 -1.13 7.85 8.24
C HIS A 7 -2.08 7.77 7.06
N THR A 8 -1.63 7.20 5.94
CA THR A 8 -2.43 7.14 4.73
C THR A 8 -2.35 5.74 4.13
N ILE A 9 -3.51 5.10 3.99
CA ILE A 9 -3.66 3.86 3.25
C ILE A 9 -4.48 4.17 2.01
N ILE A 10 -3.96 3.83 0.83
CA ILE A 10 -4.65 4.05 -0.43
C ILE A 10 -5.29 2.74 -0.85
N LEU A 11 -6.61 2.75 -1.03
CA LEU A 11 -7.37 1.56 -1.40
C LEU A 11 -7.44 1.39 -2.92
N PRO A 12 -7.83 0.18 -3.41
CA PRO A 12 -7.93 -0.05 -4.84
C PRO A 12 -8.96 0.83 -5.57
N ASP A 13 -9.90 1.42 -4.86
CA ASP A 13 -10.86 2.36 -5.43
C ASP A 13 -10.35 3.81 -5.41
N GLU A 14 -9.07 4.01 -5.07
CA GLU A 14 -8.38 5.28 -4.94
C GLU A 14 -8.83 6.11 -3.73
N SER A 15 -9.67 5.57 -2.85
CA SER A 15 -10.01 6.23 -1.60
C SER A 15 -8.86 6.09 -0.59
N HIS A 16 -8.84 6.97 0.39
CA HIS A 16 -7.80 7.01 1.41
C HIS A 16 -8.40 6.70 2.77
N LEU A 17 -7.64 5.94 3.57
CA LEU A 17 -7.94 5.71 4.97
C LEU A 17 -6.83 6.32 5.81
N ASP A 18 -7.20 7.00 6.88
CA ASP A 18 -6.24 7.65 7.78
C ASP A 18 -6.03 6.81 9.02
N ASN A 19 -4.76 6.60 9.37
CA ASN A 19 -4.38 5.87 10.60
C ASN A 19 -4.99 4.48 10.68
N PHE A 20 -4.75 3.68 9.65
CA PHE A 20 -5.17 2.27 9.63
C PHE A 20 -3.98 1.35 9.78
N VAL A 21 -4.27 0.15 10.30
CA VAL A 21 -3.33 -0.97 10.36
C VAL A 21 -3.69 -1.94 9.24
N VAL A 22 -2.66 -2.44 8.57
CA VAL A 22 -2.80 -3.48 7.54
C VAL A 22 -2.06 -4.72 8.02
N GLU A 23 -2.75 -5.85 8.08
CA GLU A 23 -2.14 -7.14 8.40
C GLU A 23 -1.83 -7.88 7.10
N VAL A 24 -0.57 -8.28 6.94
CA VAL A 24 -0.08 -8.89 5.72
C VAL A 24 0.57 -10.24 6.02
N SER A 25 0.17 -11.26 5.29
CA SER A 25 0.91 -12.52 5.19
C SER A 25 1.61 -12.53 3.82
N ILE A 26 1.19 -13.35 2.88
CA ILE A 26 1.60 -13.22 1.48
C ILE A 26 0.79 -12.11 0.81
N TYR A 27 -0.45 -11.93 1.26
CA TYR A 27 -1.38 -10.92 0.79
C TYR A 27 -2.03 -10.25 2.00
N VAL A 28 -2.82 -9.20 1.76
CA VAL A 28 -3.52 -8.50 2.82
C VAL A 28 -4.59 -9.40 3.41
N VAL A 29 -4.48 -9.66 4.71
CA VAL A 29 -5.41 -10.50 5.45
C VAL A 29 -6.54 -9.66 6.04
N ALA A 30 -6.20 -8.49 6.55
CA ALA A 30 -7.16 -7.58 7.17
C ALA A 30 -6.61 -6.16 7.20
N TYR A 31 -7.50 -5.19 7.29
CA TYR A 31 -7.13 -3.82 7.62
C TYR A 31 -8.23 -3.22 8.49
N TYR A 32 -7.81 -2.39 9.44
CA TYR A 32 -8.72 -1.83 10.45
C TYR A 32 -8.14 -0.53 11.01
N PRO A 33 -8.98 0.33 11.62
CA PRO A 33 -8.49 1.55 12.23
C PRO A 33 -7.47 1.25 13.34
N PHE A 34 -6.46 2.10 13.42
CA PHE A 34 -5.49 2.02 14.50
C PHE A 34 -6.19 2.40 15.82
N ALA A 35 -6.20 1.48 16.77
CA ALA A 35 -6.91 1.64 18.04
C ALA A 35 -5.99 1.60 19.25
N GLY A 36 -4.69 1.75 19.06
CA GLY A 36 -3.71 1.72 20.13
C GLY A 36 -2.45 0.96 19.73
N GLU A 37 -1.40 1.13 20.50
CA GLU A 37 -0.13 0.50 20.22
C GLU A 37 -0.19 -1.02 20.29
N LYS A 38 0.39 -1.65 19.27
CA LYS A 38 0.69 -3.08 19.27
C LYS A 38 2.20 -3.22 19.17
N HIS A 39 2.79 -4.06 20.00
CA HIS A 39 4.25 -4.24 20.04
C HIS A 39 4.86 -4.70 18.72
N THR A 40 4.06 -5.34 17.88
CA THR A 40 4.52 -5.92 16.63
C THR A 40 4.12 -5.11 15.40
N THR A 41 3.60 -3.90 15.58
CA THR A 41 3.20 -3.04 14.47
C THR A 41 4.37 -2.18 14.01
N ILE A 42 4.62 -2.18 12.71
CA ILE A 42 5.64 -1.36 12.08
C ILE A 42 4.95 -0.10 11.52
N TYR A 43 5.48 1.06 11.87
CA TYR A 43 4.92 2.35 11.47
C TYR A 43 5.70 2.93 10.31
N PHE A 44 5.00 3.39 9.28
CA PHE A 44 5.59 4.06 8.14
C PHE A 44 5.16 5.52 8.07
N ASP A 45 6.09 6.40 7.71
CA ASP A 45 5.81 7.81 7.45
C ASP A 45 5.19 8.05 6.07
N THR A 46 5.37 7.10 5.17
CA THR A 46 4.91 7.19 3.80
C THR A 46 3.65 6.35 3.60
N PRO A 47 2.84 6.63 2.56
CA PRO A 47 1.61 5.88 2.34
C PRO A 47 1.84 4.41 2.05
N ILE A 48 0.83 3.60 2.36
CA ILE A 48 0.74 2.20 1.95
C ILE A 48 -0.32 2.10 0.88
N LEU A 49 0.01 1.47 -0.25
CA LEU A 49 -0.93 1.23 -1.34
C LEU A 49 -1.45 -0.20 -1.27
N LEU A 50 -2.77 -0.36 -1.29
CA LEU A 50 -3.40 -1.68 -1.44
C LEU A 50 -3.86 -1.83 -2.88
N SER A 51 -3.45 -2.92 -3.52
CA SER A 51 -3.76 -3.17 -4.92
C SER A 51 -4.07 -4.64 -5.14
N HIS A 52 -4.95 -4.92 -6.09
CA HIS A 52 -5.20 -6.30 -6.52
C HIS A 52 -4.08 -6.86 -7.39
N ARG A 53 -3.15 -6.01 -7.82
CA ARG A 53 -2.01 -6.43 -8.64
C ARG A 53 -0.87 -6.92 -7.76
N SER A 54 -0.30 -8.08 -8.13
CA SER A 54 0.82 -8.67 -7.42
C SER A 54 2.18 -8.36 -8.05
N ASP A 55 2.19 -7.66 -9.19
CA ASP A 55 3.37 -7.47 -10.03
C ASP A 55 3.98 -6.07 -9.92
N LEU A 56 3.68 -5.33 -8.87
CA LEU A 56 4.09 -3.93 -8.74
C LEU A 56 5.40 -3.74 -7.98
N ASP A 57 5.95 -4.78 -7.37
CA ASP A 57 7.18 -4.66 -6.59
C ASP A 57 8.34 -4.15 -7.44
N GLY A 58 9.00 -3.11 -6.94
CA GLY A 58 10.11 -2.47 -7.64
C GLY A 58 9.71 -1.49 -8.72
N LYS A 59 8.43 -1.36 -9.04
CA LYS A 59 7.97 -0.40 -10.05
C LYS A 59 7.91 1.01 -9.49
N THR A 60 8.13 1.98 -10.36
CA THR A 60 8.09 3.40 -10.02
C THR A 60 6.79 4.01 -10.54
N ILE A 61 6.07 4.72 -9.69
CA ILE A 61 4.86 5.43 -10.08
C ILE A 61 4.85 6.86 -9.54
N SER A 62 4.07 7.72 -10.19
CA SER A 62 3.70 9.02 -9.63
C SER A 62 2.30 8.92 -9.03
N LEU A 63 1.95 9.86 -8.14
CA LEU A 63 0.61 9.87 -7.55
C LEU A 63 -0.49 10.08 -8.58
N THR A 64 -0.17 10.69 -9.72
CA THR A 64 -1.11 10.87 -10.81
C THR A 64 -1.38 9.59 -11.61
N GLN A 65 -0.55 8.56 -11.40
CA GLN A 65 -0.67 7.27 -12.08
C GLN A 65 -1.24 6.17 -11.20
N LEU A 66 -1.80 6.53 -10.05
CA LEU A 66 -2.33 5.54 -9.11
C LEU A 66 -3.42 4.65 -9.72
N SER A 67 -4.29 5.23 -10.53
CA SER A 67 -5.37 4.45 -11.14
C SER A 67 -4.83 3.32 -12.01
N TRP A 68 -3.71 3.56 -12.71
CA TRP A 68 -3.05 2.52 -13.47
C TRP A 68 -2.49 1.42 -12.58
N ALA A 69 -1.88 1.82 -11.46
CA ALA A 69 -1.21 0.88 -10.57
C ALA A 69 -2.20 -0.01 -9.81
N ILE A 70 -3.37 0.52 -9.45
CA ILE A 70 -4.32 -0.20 -8.61
C ILE A 70 -5.41 -0.92 -9.38
N ARG A 71 -5.61 -0.59 -10.66
CA ARG A 71 -6.60 -1.28 -11.48
C ARG A 71 -6.04 -2.57 -12.06
N ASP A 72 -6.69 -3.66 -11.72
CA ASP A 72 -6.52 -4.92 -12.42
C ASP A 72 -7.87 -5.31 -13.01
N ARG A 73 -7.95 -5.26 -14.33
CA ARG A 73 -9.21 -5.49 -15.05
C ARG A 73 -9.64 -6.94 -15.09
N GLU A 74 -8.73 -7.85 -14.79
CA GLU A 74 -8.95 -9.27 -14.95
C GLU A 74 -9.13 -9.98 -13.62
N SER A 75 -8.95 -9.26 -12.51
CA SER A 75 -9.04 -9.88 -11.20
C SER A 75 -10.48 -9.85 -10.68
N ASP A 76 -11.09 -11.02 -10.65
CA ASP A 76 -12.33 -11.26 -9.92
C ASP A 76 -12.05 -11.59 -8.46
N GLU A 77 -10.81 -11.47 -8.02
CA GLU A 77 -10.38 -11.88 -6.70
C GLU A 77 -10.42 -10.73 -5.71
N ASP A 78 -10.88 -11.04 -4.50
CA ASP A 78 -10.87 -10.09 -3.39
C ASP A 78 -9.50 -9.96 -2.74
N ILE A 79 -8.49 -10.61 -3.30
CA ILE A 79 -7.13 -10.60 -2.76
C ILE A 79 -6.46 -9.28 -3.07
N MET A 80 -5.90 -8.67 -2.04
CA MET A 80 -5.12 -7.43 -2.17
C MET A 80 -3.70 -7.65 -1.69
N TYR A 81 -2.78 -6.90 -2.28
CA TYR A 81 -1.37 -6.88 -1.91
C TYR A 81 -1.01 -5.49 -1.41
N ALA A 82 -0.16 -5.42 -0.42
CA ALA A 82 0.26 -4.16 0.18
C ALA A 82 1.64 -3.76 -0.31
N TYR A 83 1.79 -2.48 -0.65
CA TYR A 83 3.04 -1.90 -1.11
C TYR A 83 3.35 -0.66 -0.31
N HIS A 84 4.60 -0.55 0.12
CA HIS A 84 5.11 0.66 0.75
C HIS A 84 5.59 1.61 -0.34
N LEU A 85 5.15 2.86 -0.29
CA LEU A 85 5.57 3.88 -1.24
C LEU A 85 6.83 4.56 -0.74
N LEU A 86 7.97 4.24 -1.36
CA LEU A 86 9.25 4.81 -0.99
C LEU A 86 9.57 5.99 -1.90
N PRO A 87 9.87 7.18 -1.37
CA PRO A 87 10.23 8.32 -2.21
C PRO A 87 11.45 8.00 -3.08
N CYS A 88 11.37 8.35 -4.35
CA CYS A 88 12.47 8.16 -5.29
C CYS A 88 13.23 9.48 -5.44
N SER A 89 14.40 9.57 -4.81
CA SER A 89 15.20 10.79 -4.82
C SER A 89 15.95 11.03 -6.12
N SER A 90 16.09 10.01 -6.94
CA SER A 90 16.80 10.09 -8.21
C SER A 90 15.90 10.39 -9.40
N CYS A 91 14.59 10.48 -9.17
CA CYS A 91 13.62 10.73 -10.24
C CYS A 91 13.24 12.21 -10.27
N MET A 92 12.95 12.71 -11.47
CA MET A 92 12.42 14.05 -11.62
C MET A 92 10.92 14.05 -11.27
N GLY A 93 10.52 14.91 -10.33
CA GLY A 93 9.15 15.01 -9.88
C GLY A 93 8.84 14.07 -8.70
N GLU A 94 7.58 14.09 -8.28
CA GLU A 94 7.13 13.27 -7.16
C GLU A 94 6.84 11.85 -7.64
N ARG A 95 7.81 10.98 -7.48
CA ARG A 95 7.68 9.57 -7.81
C ARG A 95 8.00 8.71 -6.61
N TYR A 96 7.42 7.53 -6.60
CA TYR A 96 7.60 6.55 -5.55
C TYR A 96 7.94 5.20 -6.16
N VAL A 97 8.83 4.49 -5.46
CA VAL A 97 9.12 3.09 -5.78
C VAL A 97 8.21 2.25 -4.89
N LEU A 98 7.54 1.27 -5.48
CA LEU A 98 6.67 0.35 -4.76
C LEU A 98 7.51 -0.80 -4.21
N SER A 99 7.42 -1.00 -2.91
CA SER A 99 8.09 -2.11 -2.24
C SER A 99 7.03 -2.99 -1.58
N ARG A 100 6.96 -4.23 -2.01
CA ARG A 100 5.97 -5.16 -1.48
C ARG A 100 6.24 -5.49 -0.02
N LEU A 101 5.21 -5.40 0.78
CA LEU A 101 5.25 -5.74 2.21
C LEU A 101 5.04 -7.22 2.46
#